data_491f2c079175b54c846c628f073457d7
#
_entry.id   491f2c079175b54c846c628f073457d7
#
_cell.length_a   1.000
_cell.length_b   1.000
_cell.length_c   1.000
_cell.angle_alpha   90.00
_cell.angle_beta   90.00
_cell.angle_gamma   90.00
#
_symmetry.space_group_name_H-M   'P 1'
#
loop_
_entity.id
_entity.type
_entity.pdbx_description
1 polymer ?
#
loop_
_entity_poly.entity_id
_entity_poly.type
_entity_poly.pdbx_seq_one_letter_code
_entity_poly.pdbx_strand_id
1 'polypeptide(L)'
;MHLALVRQRYNAYGGAERFIERAIDALGAQGVTVTLLAREWVGDRERVVRCDPFHVGRLWRDWGFARSVCSELARRTFDLVQSHERIACCDVYRAGDGVHAQWLHNRRAALGALGRFGLALNPYHRYVLGAERRLFGSPRLRAVICNSRMVKREIQARFGIAEGKLHVIYNGVDLQSFHPRLREKHRAPARAELGIPDDAMTYVFVGGGFERKGMFRLLPAFRHGAGARAHLVVVGKDRAEARAKSLARDFGIGDRVHFLGGRDDVRPWYGAADAFVLPTLYDPFPNAALEAMACGLPVIVTFQCGAAELVSEGANGMVCNALDEASLAGSLGRLDPARARDMGVRARETAERFGLDAMARELVALYRNLVAGRGAIIR
;
A
#
# COMPACT_ATOMS: atom_id res chain seq x y z
N MET A 1 5.42 -24.26 13.59
CA MET A 1 4.09 -23.87 13.05
C MET A 1 4.20 -23.74 11.54
N HIS A 2 3.31 -24.45 10.81
CA HIS A 2 3.30 -24.45 9.35
C HIS A 2 2.17 -23.60 8.79
N LEU A 3 2.51 -22.48 8.18
CA LEU A 3 1.58 -21.50 7.62
C LEU A 3 1.47 -21.65 6.10
N ALA A 4 0.25 -21.75 5.57
CA ALA A 4 0.00 -21.52 4.15
C ALA A 4 -0.24 -20.02 3.92
N LEU A 5 0.55 -19.39 3.06
CA LEU A 5 0.39 -18.01 2.64
C LEU A 5 -0.10 -17.95 1.19
N VAL A 6 -1.25 -17.34 0.96
CA VAL A 6 -1.85 -17.24 -0.37
C VAL A 6 -1.67 -15.83 -0.93
N ARG A 7 -0.98 -15.74 -2.09
CA ARG A 7 -0.82 -14.50 -2.85
C ARG A 7 -0.79 -14.80 -4.34
N GLN A 8 -1.60 -14.09 -5.15
CA GLN A 8 -1.77 -14.41 -6.56
C GLN A 8 -0.51 -14.18 -7.40
N ARG A 9 0.16 -13.06 -7.20
CA ARG A 9 1.37 -12.68 -7.94
C ARG A 9 2.44 -12.14 -7.01
N TYR A 10 3.67 -12.42 -7.39
CA TYR A 10 4.83 -11.70 -6.92
C TYR A 10 5.40 -10.86 -8.06
N ASN A 11 5.58 -9.57 -7.82
CA ASN A 11 6.24 -8.67 -8.74
C ASN A 11 7.39 -8.00 -7.98
N ALA A 12 8.63 -8.27 -8.36
CA ALA A 12 9.82 -7.72 -7.72
C ALA A 12 9.84 -6.18 -7.67
N TYR A 13 9.11 -5.53 -8.57
CA TYR A 13 8.96 -4.07 -8.64
C TYR A 13 7.81 -3.51 -7.79
N GLY A 14 7.02 -4.35 -7.16
CA GLY A 14 5.88 -3.96 -6.31
C GLY A 14 6.29 -3.78 -4.86
N GLY A 15 5.97 -2.65 -4.23
CA GLY A 15 6.26 -2.42 -2.81
C GLY A 15 5.56 -3.42 -1.89
N ALA A 16 4.37 -3.91 -2.26
CA ALA A 16 3.62 -4.92 -1.51
C ALA A 16 4.29 -6.31 -1.54
N GLU A 17 4.91 -6.66 -2.64
CA GLU A 17 5.54 -7.98 -2.84
C GLU A 17 6.89 -8.07 -2.13
N ARG A 18 7.72 -7.04 -2.22
CA ARG A 18 8.97 -6.95 -1.42
C ARG A 18 8.68 -6.98 0.08
N PHE A 19 7.56 -6.37 0.48
CA PHE A 19 7.08 -6.45 1.84
C PHE A 19 6.76 -7.88 2.27
N ILE A 20 6.07 -8.69 1.41
CA ILE A 20 5.74 -10.09 1.73
C ILE A 20 7.00 -10.93 1.89
N GLU A 21 8.00 -10.74 1.04
CA GLU A 21 9.26 -11.47 1.12
C GLU A 21 9.97 -11.23 2.45
N ARG A 22 10.12 -9.95 2.83
CA ARG A 22 10.69 -9.57 4.12
C ARG A 22 9.85 -10.06 5.31
N ALA A 23 8.51 -10.05 5.16
CA ALA A 23 7.62 -10.60 6.17
C ALA A 23 7.79 -12.11 6.35
N ILE A 24 7.99 -12.87 5.26
CA ILE A 24 8.26 -14.31 5.33
C ILE A 24 9.59 -14.57 6.04
N ASP A 25 10.64 -13.81 5.72
CA ASP A 25 11.94 -13.96 6.37
C ASP A 25 11.86 -13.64 7.88
N ALA A 26 11.17 -12.56 8.24
CA ALA A 26 10.92 -12.21 9.63
C ALA A 26 10.07 -13.25 10.38
N LEU A 27 9.08 -13.88 9.72
CA LEU A 27 8.31 -14.99 10.27
C LEU A 27 9.18 -16.24 10.45
N GLY A 28 10.05 -16.53 9.47
CA GLY A 28 11.03 -17.62 9.54
C GLY A 28 11.95 -17.50 10.75
N ALA A 29 12.47 -16.29 11.01
CA ALA A 29 13.28 -15.99 12.21
C ALA A 29 12.51 -16.21 13.53
N GLN A 30 11.18 -16.20 13.50
CA GLN A 30 10.29 -16.50 14.64
C GLN A 30 9.83 -17.98 14.70
N GLY A 31 10.44 -18.87 13.91
CA GLY A 31 10.14 -20.31 13.88
C GLY A 31 8.84 -20.69 13.15
N VAL A 32 8.37 -19.86 12.24
CA VAL A 32 7.22 -20.15 11.37
C VAL A 32 7.71 -20.68 10.04
N THR A 33 7.31 -21.91 9.69
CA THR A 33 7.52 -22.46 8.36
C THR A 33 6.41 -21.96 7.42
N VAL A 34 6.77 -21.35 6.30
CA VAL A 34 5.79 -20.80 5.35
C VAL A 34 5.82 -21.60 4.04
N THR A 35 4.63 -22.05 3.57
CA THR A 35 4.41 -22.52 2.21
C THR A 35 3.60 -21.47 1.47
N LEU A 36 4.11 -21.00 0.34
CA LEU A 36 3.44 -20.02 -0.50
C LEU A 36 2.59 -20.71 -1.57
N LEU A 37 1.31 -20.32 -1.68
CA LEU A 37 0.44 -20.70 -2.79
C LEU A 37 0.28 -19.48 -3.71
N ALA A 38 0.85 -19.57 -4.93
CA ALA A 38 0.88 -18.45 -5.87
C ALA A 38 0.66 -18.91 -7.31
N ARG A 39 0.26 -17.99 -8.18
CA ARG A 39 0.25 -18.22 -9.63
C ARG A 39 1.64 -18.10 -10.24
N GLU A 40 2.26 -16.98 -9.96
CA GLU A 40 3.58 -16.60 -10.45
C GLU A 40 4.42 -16.18 -9.25
N TRP A 41 5.59 -16.75 -9.16
CA TRP A 41 6.59 -16.39 -8.17
C TRP A 41 7.94 -16.31 -8.83
N VAL A 42 8.67 -15.23 -8.61
CA VAL A 42 10.04 -15.02 -9.09
C VAL A 42 10.96 -15.17 -7.88
N GLY A 43 11.78 -16.22 -7.87
CA GLY A 43 12.73 -16.55 -6.81
C GLY A 43 12.73 -18.05 -6.51
N ASP A 44 13.88 -18.54 -6.13
CA ASP A 44 14.12 -19.97 -5.81
C ASP A 44 13.66 -20.21 -4.37
N ARG A 45 12.40 -20.67 -4.20
CA ARG A 45 11.90 -21.08 -2.89
C ARG A 45 11.35 -22.50 -2.98
N GLU A 46 11.98 -23.40 -2.25
CA GLU A 46 11.64 -24.82 -2.13
C GLU A 46 10.18 -25.10 -1.69
N ARG A 47 9.43 -24.07 -1.28
CA ARG A 47 8.09 -24.23 -0.69
C ARG A 47 7.04 -23.37 -1.40
N VAL A 48 7.06 -23.38 -2.73
CA VAL A 48 6.05 -22.72 -3.55
C VAL A 48 5.14 -23.76 -4.20
N VAL A 49 3.84 -23.64 -3.95
CA VAL A 49 2.80 -24.41 -4.64
C VAL A 49 2.20 -23.54 -5.74
N ARG A 50 2.40 -23.94 -6.99
CA ARG A 50 1.88 -23.22 -8.13
C ARG A 50 0.38 -23.49 -8.31
N CYS A 51 -0.43 -22.44 -8.26
CA CYS A 51 -1.88 -22.45 -8.48
C CYS A 51 -2.21 -21.56 -9.70
N ASP A 52 -1.97 -22.06 -10.92
CA ASP A 52 -2.10 -21.27 -12.15
C ASP A 52 -2.95 -22.01 -13.20
N PRO A 53 -4.28 -22.14 -13.02
CA PRO A 53 -5.15 -22.71 -14.02
C PRO A 53 -5.24 -21.79 -15.24
N PHE A 54 -5.52 -22.40 -16.43
CA PHE A 54 -5.77 -21.66 -17.65
C PHE A 54 -6.87 -20.60 -17.45
N HIS A 55 -6.68 -19.41 -18.00
CA HIS A 55 -7.65 -18.32 -17.87
C HIS A 55 -7.56 -17.34 -19.04
N VAL A 56 -8.71 -16.69 -19.33
CA VAL A 56 -8.82 -15.57 -20.25
C VAL A 56 -9.47 -14.40 -19.51
N GLY A 57 -8.76 -13.27 -19.45
CA GLY A 57 -9.20 -12.07 -18.76
C GLY A 57 -9.13 -12.14 -17.24
N ARG A 58 -9.40 -11.01 -16.60
CA ARG A 58 -9.16 -10.80 -15.16
C ARG A 58 -10.14 -11.58 -14.27
N LEU A 59 -11.39 -11.65 -14.68
CA LEU A 59 -12.45 -12.30 -13.89
C LEU A 59 -12.18 -13.80 -13.77
N TRP A 60 -11.95 -14.49 -14.90
CA TRP A 60 -11.64 -15.93 -14.91
C TRP A 60 -10.35 -16.24 -14.19
N ARG A 61 -9.35 -15.39 -14.37
CA ARG A 61 -8.08 -15.49 -13.64
C ARG A 61 -8.29 -15.56 -12.13
N ASP A 62 -9.02 -14.59 -11.57
CA ASP A 62 -9.17 -14.46 -10.12
C ASP A 62 -10.08 -15.57 -9.56
N TRP A 63 -11.13 -15.94 -10.29
CA TRP A 63 -12.00 -17.06 -9.95
C TRP A 63 -11.28 -18.40 -10.03
N GLY A 64 -10.53 -18.66 -11.09
CA GLY A 64 -9.78 -19.89 -11.29
C GLY A 64 -8.67 -20.06 -10.25
N PHE A 65 -7.95 -18.97 -9.93
CA PHE A 65 -6.96 -18.98 -8.87
C PHE A 65 -7.59 -19.35 -7.51
N ALA A 66 -8.68 -18.70 -7.11
CA ALA A 66 -9.35 -18.98 -5.86
C ALA A 66 -9.79 -20.47 -5.76
N ARG A 67 -10.35 -21.04 -6.87
CA ARG A 67 -10.76 -22.44 -6.93
C ARG A 67 -9.56 -23.39 -6.82
N SER A 68 -8.45 -23.11 -7.55
CA SER A 68 -7.23 -23.91 -7.51
C SER A 68 -6.62 -23.93 -6.11
N VAL A 69 -6.50 -22.77 -5.47
CA VAL A 69 -6.00 -22.65 -4.10
C VAL A 69 -6.86 -23.45 -3.12
N CYS A 70 -8.18 -23.32 -3.17
CA CYS A 70 -9.06 -24.09 -2.28
C CYS A 70 -8.94 -25.59 -2.48
N SER A 71 -8.75 -26.05 -3.73
CA SER A 71 -8.49 -27.48 -4.05
C SER A 71 -7.16 -27.96 -3.47
N GLU A 72 -6.08 -27.17 -3.58
CA GLU A 72 -4.78 -27.53 -2.99
C GLU A 72 -4.82 -27.54 -1.45
N LEU A 73 -5.51 -26.59 -0.84
CA LEU A 73 -5.69 -26.55 0.62
C LEU A 73 -6.52 -27.71 1.16
N ALA A 74 -7.40 -28.31 0.35
CA ALA A 74 -8.14 -29.50 0.72
C ALA A 74 -7.28 -30.81 0.71
N ARG A 75 -6.16 -30.78 -0.02
CA ARG A 75 -5.24 -31.94 -0.18
C ARG A 75 -4.05 -31.91 0.77
N ARG A 76 -3.83 -30.77 1.44
CA ARG A 76 -2.65 -30.53 2.29
C ARG A 76 -3.06 -30.07 3.67
N THR A 77 -2.23 -30.40 4.66
CA THR A 77 -2.46 -30.00 6.04
C THR A 77 -1.56 -28.81 6.42
N PHE A 78 -2.17 -27.78 6.97
CA PHE A 78 -1.49 -26.60 7.50
C PHE A 78 -2.06 -26.27 8.89
N ASP A 79 -1.22 -25.73 9.76
CA ASP A 79 -1.69 -25.23 11.07
C ASP A 79 -2.61 -24.03 10.90
N LEU A 80 -2.30 -23.18 9.91
CA LEU A 80 -3.08 -21.98 9.60
C LEU A 80 -2.98 -21.62 8.11
N VAL A 81 -4.06 -21.09 7.54
CA VAL A 81 -4.11 -20.59 6.18
C VAL A 81 -4.37 -19.09 6.19
N GLN A 82 -3.38 -18.29 5.81
CA GLN A 82 -3.54 -16.86 5.60
C GLN A 82 -3.65 -16.52 4.12
N SER A 83 -4.63 -15.71 3.76
CA SER A 83 -4.78 -15.19 2.40
C SER A 83 -4.66 -13.68 2.35
N HIS A 84 -3.97 -13.18 1.32
CA HIS A 84 -4.01 -11.78 0.89
C HIS A 84 -5.06 -11.56 -0.21
N GLU A 85 -5.61 -12.66 -0.74
CA GLU A 85 -6.62 -12.64 -1.79
C GLU A 85 -8.01 -12.91 -1.18
N ARG A 86 -9.06 -12.46 -1.88
CA ARG A 86 -10.46 -12.60 -1.44
C ARG A 86 -10.99 -14.01 -1.69
N ILE A 87 -10.48 -14.98 -0.91
CA ILE A 87 -10.88 -16.40 -0.97
C ILE A 87 -11.55 -16.84 0.34
N ALA A 88 -12.61 -17.62 0.25
CA ALA A 88 -13.42 -18.01 1.42
C ALA A 88 -12.84 -19.22 2.17
N CYS A 89 -11.82 -19.90 1.65
CA CYS A 89 -11.22 -21.10 2.24
C CYS A 89 -9.97 -20.80 3.10
N CYS A 90 -9.80 -19.56 3.60
CA CYS A 90 -8.73 -19.19 4.52
C CYS A 90 -9.22 -19.07 5.97
N ASP A 91 -8.32 -19.25 6.92
CA ASP A 91 -8.55 -19.03 8.35
C ASP A 91 -8.33 -17.57 8.72
N VAL A 92 -7.33 -16.92 8.07
CA VAL A 92 -6.95 -15.53 8.30
C VAL A 92 -6.96 -14.80 6.96
N TYR A 93 -7.61 -13.65 6.91
CA TYR A 93 -7.55 -12.76 5.76
C TYR A 93 -6.74 -11.51 6.11
N ARG A 94 -5.71 -11.18 5.32
CA ARG A 94 -5.01 -9.89 5.41
C ARG A 94 -5.61 -8.92 4.41
N ALA A 95 -6.31 -7.91 4.92
CA ALA A 95 -7.03 -6.91 4.14
C ALA A 95 -6.08 -5.81 3.58
N GLY A 96 -4.96 -6.23 2.95
CA GLY A 96 -3.94 -5.33 2.42
C GLY A 96 -4.42 -4.41 1.31
N ASP A 97 -5.38 -4.88 0.50
CA ASP A 97 -6.01 -4.09 -0.57
C ASP A 97 -7.26 -3.33 -0.11
N GLY A 98 -7.57 -3.38 1.20
CA GLY A 98 -8.75 -2.76 1.78
C GLY A 98 -10.07 -3.35 1.31
N VAL A 99 -11.15 -2.55 1.40
CA VAL A 99 -12.51 -2.92 1.04
C VAL A 99 -12.83 -2.43 -0.37
N HIS A 100 -13.07 -3.35 -1.30
CA HIS A 100 -13.35 -3.01 -2.70
C HIS A 100 -14.60 -2.16 -2.87
N ALA A 101 -15.63 -2.43 -2.07
CA ALA A 101 -16.85 -1.63 -2.08
C ALA A 101 -16.59 -0.18 -1.62
N GLN A 102 -15.68 0.04 -0.67
CA GLN A 102 -15.29 1.39 -0.25
C GLN A 102 -14.49 2.10 -1.34
N TRP A 103 -13.55 1.40 -1.96
CA TRP A 103 -12.86 1.92 -3.15
C TRP A 103 -13.84 2.37 -4.24
N LEU A 104 -14.86 1.56 -4.57
CA LEU A 104 -15.88 1.92 -5.56
C LEU A 104 -16.70 3.14 -5.13
N HIS A 105 -17.00 3.27 -3.84
CA HIS A 105 -17.68 4.44 -3.28
C HIS A 105 -16.85 5.71 -3.50
N ASN A 106 -15.59 5.70 -3.09
CA ASN A 106 -14.68 6.84 -3.23
C ASN A 106 -14.44 7.20 -4.71
N ARG A 107 -14.28 6.18 -5.56
CA ARG A 107 -14.10 6.38 -7.00
C ARG A 107 -15.31 7.03 -7.65
N ARG A 108 -16.55 6.65 -7.24
CA ARG A 108 -17.79 7.28 -7.74
C ARG A 108 -17.83 8.76 -7.45
N ALA A 109 -17.35 9.21 -6.30
CA ALA A 109 -17.30 10.63 -5.94
C ALA A 109 -16.36 11.44 -6.87
N ALA A 110 -15.33 10.79 -7.42
CA ALA A 110 -14.37 11.41 -8.33
C ALA A 110 -14.79 11.37 -9.82
N LEU A 111 -15.89 10.67 -10.18
CA LEU A 111 -16.31 10.45 -11.56
C LEU A 111 -17.58 11.22 -11.91
N GLY A 112 -17.67 11.68 -13.18
CA GLY A 112 -18.91 12.18 -13.78
C GLY A 112 -19.93 11.06 -14.05
N ALA A 113 -21.13 11.42 -14.52
CA ALA A 113 -22.27 10.51 -14.72
C ALA A 113 -21.95 9.29 -15.60
N LEU A 114 -21.30 9.48 -16.74
CA LEU A 114 -20.91 8.39 -17.65
C LEU A 114 -19.90 7.43 -17.00
N GLY A 115 -18.92 7.96 -16.27
CA GLY A 115 -17.96 7.15 -15.54
C GLY A 115 -18.60 6.32 -14.41
N ARG A 116 -19.58 6.87 -13.71
CA ARG A 116 -20.38 6.17 -12.69
C ARG A 116 -21.19 5.03 -13.28
N PHE A 117 -21.81 5.24 -14.44
CA PHE A 117 -22.56 4.21 -15.17
C PHE A 117 -21.65 3.05 -15.61
N GLY A 118 -20.52 3.35 -16.26
CA GLY A 118 -19.54 2.34 -16.67
C GLY A 118 -18.97 1.55 -15.50
N LEU A 119 -18.75 2.20 -14.34
CA LEU A 119 -18.29 1.54 -13.12
C LEU A 119 -19.33 0.53 -12.59
N ALA A 120 -20.63 0.87 -12.65
CA ALA A 120 -21.71 0.02 -12.17
C ALA A 120 -21.93 -1.23 -13.06
N LEU A 121 -21.69 -1.11 -14.37
CA LEU A 121 -21.86 -2.22 -15.32
C LEU A 121 -20.67 -3.19 -15.36
N ASN A 122 -19.54 -2.86 -14.76
CA ASN A 122 -18.33 -3.67 -14.87
C ASN A 122 -18.48 -5.03 -14.14
N PRO A 123 -18.49 -6.18 -14.87
CA PRO A 123 -18.72 -7.49 -14.27
C PRO A 123 -17.62 -7.91 -13.30
N TYR A 124 -16.40 -7.43 -13.51
CA TYR A 124 -15.29 -7.68 -12.59
C TYR A 124 -15.55 -7.09 -11.19
N HIS A 125 -16.10 -5.87 -11.11
CA HIS A 125 -16.43 -5.29 -9.81
C HIS A 125 -17.55 -6.07 -9.10
N ARG A 126 -18.53 -6.57 -9.84
CA ARG A 126 -19.61 -7.44 -9.28
C ARG A 126 -19.03 -8.74 -8.73
N TYR A 127 -18.09 -9.34 -9.46
CA TYR A 127 -17.37 -10.55 -9.00
C TYR A 127 -16.61 -10.28 -7.70
N VAL A 128 -15.81 -9.21 -7.63
CA VAL A 128 -15.01 -8.87 -6.43
C VAL A 128 -15.91 -8.59 -5.22
N LEU A 129 -17.01 -7.85 -5.40
CA LEU A 129 -18.01 -7.63 -4.34
C LEU A 129 -18.62 -8.94 -3.85
N GLY A 130 -18.92 -9.87 -4.76
CA GLY A 130 -19.39 -11.22 -4.41
C GLY A 130 -18.33 -12.04 -3.67
N ALA A 131 -17.06 -11.92 -4.06
CA ALA A 131 -15.94 -12.58 -3.38
C ALA A 131 -15.74 -12.04 -1.96
N GLU A 132 -15.83 -10.72 -1.75
CA GLU A 132 -15.79 -10.11 -0.41
C GLU A 132 -16.93 -10.63 0.49
N ARG A 133 -18.18 -10.69 -0.01
CA ARG A 133 -19.30 -11.22 0.76
C ARG A 133 -19.07 -12.68 1.17
N ARG A 134 -18.61 -13.53 0.24
CA ARG A 134 -18.32 -14.94 0.53
C ARG A 134 -17.19 -15.11 1.53
N LEU A 135 -16.13 -14.31 1.42
CA LEU A 135 -15.00 -14.32 2.34
C LEU A 135 -15.44 -13.94 3.76
N PHE A 136 -16.07 -12.77 3.91
CA PHE A 136 -16.47 -12.27 5.23
C PHE A 136 -17.64 -13.04 5.83
N GLY A 137 -18.48 -13.71 5.03
CA GLY A 137 -19.51 -14.63 5.49
C GLY A 137 -19.02 -16.07 5.72
N SER A 138 -17.73 -16.37 5.49
CA SER A 138 -17.22 -17.72 5.65
C SER A 138 -17.11 -18.12 7.13
N PRO A 139 -17.67 -19.30 7.52
CA PRO A 139 -17.51 -19.82 8.88
C PRO A 139 -16.06 -20.19 9.18
N ARG A 140 -15.24 -20.42 8.15
CA ARG A 140 -13.83 -20.73 8.28
C ARG A 140 -12.99 -19.49 8.67
N LEU A 141 -13.47 -18.28 8.38
CA LEU A 141 -12.74 -17.05 8.70
C LEU A 141 -12.72 -16.80 10.21
N ARG A 142 -11.55 -16.94 10.80
CA ARG A 142 -11.30 -16.81 12.24
C ARG A 142 -10.76 -15.44 12.61
N ALA A 143 -9.94 -14.84 11.75
CA ALA A 143 -9.37 -13.52 11.98
C ALA A 143 -9.21 -12.73 10.68
N VAL A 144 -9.29 -11.40 10.80
CA VAL A 144 -8.98 -10.46 9.73
C VAL A 144 -7.89 -9.53 10.23
N ILE A 145 -6.77 -9.51 9.52
CA ILE A 145 -5.68 -8.57 9.74
C ILE A 145 -5.95 -7.32 8.92
N CYS A 146 -6.24 -6.22 9.57
CA CYS A 146 -6.41 -4.91 8.97
C CYS A 146 -5.08 -4.15 9.05
N ASN A 147 -4.59 -3.61 7.94
CA ASN A 147 -3.36 -2.83 7.91
C ASN A 147 -3.53 -1.37 8.38
N SER A 148 -4.75 -0.99 8.76
CA SER A 148 -5.09 0.30 9.37
C SER A 148 -6.41 0.21 10.14
N ARG A 149 -6.61 1.14 11.07
CA ARG A 149 -7.90 1.30 11.76
C ARG A 149 -9.00 1.75 10.80
N MET A 150 -8.65 2.50 9.75
CA MET A 150 -9.57 2.85 8.66
C MET A 150 -10.18 1.60 8.05
N VAL A 151 -9.35 0.65 7.61
CA VAL A 151 -9.80 -0.63 7.03
C VAL A 151 -10.61 -1.46 8.02
N LYS A 152 -10.20 -1.50 9.30
CA LYS A 152 -10.96 -2.17 10.36
C LYS A 152 -12.38 -1.61 10.47
N ARG A 153 -12.53 -0.28 10.56
CA ARG A 153 -13.85 0.37 10.62
C ARG A 153 -14.70 0.09 9.38
N GLU A 154 -14.10 0.12 8.19
CA GLU A 154 -14.81 -0.16 6.94
C GLU A 154 -15.33 -1.61 6.87
N ILE A 155 -14.52 -2.58 7.29
CA ILE A 155 -14.92 -4.00 7.32
C ILE A 155 -16.02 -4.21 8.35
N GLN A 156 -15.87 -3.66 9.55
CA GLN A 156 -16.85 -3.78 10.62
C GLN A 156 -18.21 -3.18 10.21
N ALA A 157 -18.20 -1.95 9.71
CA ALA A 157 -19.42 -1.26 9.31
C ALA A 157 -20.15 -1.93 8.13
N ARG A 158 -19.41 -2.53 7.20
CA ARG A 158 -19.99 -3.09 5.98
C ARG A 158 -20.40 -4.54 6.08
N PHE A 159 -19.66 -5.33 6.83
CA PHE A 159 -19.85 -6.79 6.89
C PHE A 159 -20.26 -7.29 8.27
N GLY A 160 -20.35 -6.43 9.29
CA GLY A 160 -20.77 -6.79 10.63
C GLY A 160 -19.86 -7.80 11.33
N ILE A 161 -18.56 -7.82 10.98
CA ILE A 161 -17.61 -8.76 11.58
C ILE A 161 -17.41 -8.43 13.05
N ALA A 162 -17.51 -9.45 13.90
CA ALA A 162 -17.30 -9.31 15.33
C ALA A 162 -15.93 -8.70 15.65
N GLU A 163 -15.90 -7.76 16.59
CA GLU A 163 -14.72 -7.00 17.01
C GLU A 163 -13.52 -7.90 17.32
N GLY A 164 -13.74 -9.02 18.01
CA GLY A 164 -12.70 -9.97 18.39
C GLY A 164 -12.04 -10.70 17.21
N LYS A 165 -12.61 -10.64 16.00
CA LYS A 165 -11.99 -11.16 14.78
C LYS A 165 -11.16 -10.13 14.03
N LEU A 166 -11.23 -8.84 14.39
CA LEU A 166 -10.61 -7.73 13.66
C LEU A 166 -9.34 -7.25 14.38
N HIS A 167 -8.18 -7.56 13.84
CA HIS A 167 -6.88 -7.21 14.40
C HIS A 167 -6.19 -6.14 13.53
N VAL A 168 -5.79 -5.02 14.12
CA VAL A 168 -5.00 -4.02 13.43
C VAL A 168 -3.53 -4.37 13.58
N ILE A 169 -2.89 -4.75 12.48
CA ILE A 169 -1.44 -4.98 12.41
C ILE A 169 -0.93 -4.21 11.21
N TYR A 170 -0.28 -3.09 11.47
CA TYR A 170 0.27 -2.21 10.45
C TYR A 170 1.35 -2.90 9.62
N ASN A 171 1.62 -2.38 8.43
CA ASN A 171 2.75 -2.84 7.64
C ASN A 171 4.06 -2.44 8.32
N GLY A 172 5.07 -3.29 8.24
CA GLY A 172 6.42 -2.97 8.72
C GLY A 172 7.28 -2.34 7.62
N VAL A 173 8.28 -1.57 8.02
CA VAL A 173 9.31 -1.01 7.15
C VAL A 173 10.69 -1.49 7.56
N ASP A 174 11.57 -1.68 6.57
CA ASP A 174 12.98 -1.95 6.80
C ASP A 174 13.70 -0.65 7.20
N LEU A 175 13.84 -0.44 8.50
CA LEU A 175 14.41 0.76 9.09
C LEU A 175 15.92 0.92 8.80
N GLN A 176 16.61 -0.13 8.35
CA GLN A 176 18.00 -0.09 7.95
C GLN A 176 18.15 0.37 6.49
N SER A 177 17.31 -0.15 5.60
CA SER A 177 17.31 0.22 4.19
C SER A 177 16.69 1.60 3.96
N PHE A 178 15.65 1.97 4.73
CA PHE A 178 14.98 3.26 4.69
C PHE A 178 15.39 4.07 5.93
N HIS A 179 16.32 5.01 5.73
CA HIS A 179 16.93 5.74 6.83
C HIS A 179 17.31 7.17 6.39
N PRO A 180 17.31 8.17 7.27
CA PRO A 180 17.69 9.55 6.95
C PRO A 180 19.07 9.72 6.30
N ARG A 181 20.02 8.81 6.58
CA ARG A 181 21.36 8.79 5.94
C ARG A 181 21.31 8.66 4.41
N LEU A 182 20.17 8.25 3.83
CA LEU A 182 19.98 8.24 2.37
C LEU A 182 20.09 9.65 1.78
N ARG A 183 19.75 10.69 2.56
CA ARG A 183 19.91 12.08 2.16
C ARG A 183 21.39 12.42 1.91
N GLU A 184 22.27 12.06 2.82
CA GLU A 184 23.72 12.30 2.69
C GLU A 184 24.30 11.61 1.46
N LYS A 185 23.85 10.36 1.22
CA LYS A 185 24.37 9.54 0.14
C LYS A 185 23.82 9.94 -1.24
N HIS A 186 22.55 10.29 -1.34
CA HIS A 186 21.83 10.34 -2.62
C HIS A 186 21.33 11.73 -3.03
N ARG A 187 21.26 12.72 -2.09
CA ARG A 187 20.67 14.02 -2.41
C ARG A 187 21.35 14.71 -3.60
N ALA A 188 22.64 14.95 -3.47
CA ALA A 188 23.37 15.69 -4.50
C ALA A 188 23.37 14.95 -5.86
N PRO A 189 23.77 13.66 -5.97
CA PRO A 189 23.81 13.00 -7.27
C PRO A 189 22.42 12.84 -7.91
N ALA A 190 21.37 12.49 -7.15
CA ALA A 190 20.04 12.32 -7.71
C ALA A 190 19.39 13.65 -8.14
N ARG A 191 19.68 14.76 -7.44
CA ARG A 191 19.25 16.09 -7.86
C ARG A 191 19.98 16.58 -9.10
N ALA A 192 21.30 16.35 -9.16
CA ALA A 192 22.10 16.70 -10.35
C ALA A 192 21.61 15.95 -11.60
N GLU A 193 21.25 14.65 -11.47
CA GLU A 193 20.66 13.86 -12.57
C GLU A 193 19.41 14.53 -13.17
N LEU A 194 18.62 15.22 -12.34
CA LEU A 194 17.35 15.84 -12.74
C LEU A 194 17.43 17.35 -12.93
N GLY A 195 18.61 17.97 -12.76
CA GLY A 195 18.78 19.42 -12.81
C GLY A 195 18.02 20.16 -11.70
N ILE A 196 17.83 19.52 -10.53
CA ILE A 196 17.13 20.13 -9.39
C ILE A 196 18.13 20.92 -8.56
N PRO A 197 17.92 22.24 -8.33
CA PRO A 197 18.76 23.04 -7.46
C PRO A 197 18.79 22.53 -6.01
N ASP A 198 19.94 22.66 -5.33
CA ASP A 198 20.11 22.15 -3.97
C ASP A 198 19.17 22.78 -2.94
N ASP A 199 18.83 24.06 -3.13
CA ASP A 199 17.91 24.84 -2.29
C ASP A 199 16.44 24.69 -2.66
N ALA A 200 16.12 24.04 -3.81
CA ALA A 200 14.74 23.85 -4.24
C ALA A 200 13.98 22.85 -3.38
N MET A 201 12.77 23.21 -2.96
CA MET A 201 11.85 22.25 -2.30
C MET A 201 11.51 21.12 -3.25
N THR A 202 11.72 19.89 -2.83
CA THR A 202 11.51 18.70 -3.66
C THR A 202 10.54 17.75 -3.02
N TYR A 203 9.43 17.51 -3.69
CA TYR A 203 8.44 16.51 -3.31
C TYR A 203 8.70 15.22 -4.05
N VAL A 204 8.43 14.07 -3.40
CA VAL A 204 8.47 12.77 -4.04
C VAL A 204 7.12 12.07 -3.94
N PHE A 205 6.68 11.51 -5.07
CA PHE A 205 5.52 10.62 -5.19
C PHE A 205 6.02 9.24 -5.60
N VAL A 206 5.67 8.19 -4.86
CA VAL A 206 6.10 6.81 -5.16
C VAL A 206 4.91 5.90 -5.33
N GLY A 207 4.81 5.25 -6.49
CA GLY A 207 3.86 4.20 -6.81
C GLY A 207 3.14 4.35 -8.14
N GLY A 208 2.64 3.23 -8.66
CA GLY A 208 1.75 3.16 -9.82
C GLY A 208 0.28 3.32 -9.42
N GLY A 209 -0.63 3.27 -10.40
CA GLY A 209 -2.06 3.51 -10.19
C GLY A 209 -2.37 5.00 -10.03
N PHE A 210 -1.85 5.83 -10.93
CA PHE A 210 -1.91 7.30 -10.88
C PHE A 210 -3.32 7.85 -10.63
N GLU A 211 -4.35 7.25 -11.24
CA GLU A 211 -5.76 7.62 -11.00
C GLU A 211 -6.12 7.46 -9.52
N ARG A 212 -5.87 6.26 -8.96
CA ARG A 212 -6.21 5.93 -7.57
C ARG A 212 -5.36 6.69 -6.57
N LYS A 213 -4.07 6.85 -6.87
CA LYS A 213 -3.10 7.54 -6.01
C LYS A 213 -3.13 9.06 -6.14
N GLY A 214 -4.05 9.61 -6.97
CA GLY A 214 -4.36 11.04 -7.00
C GLY A 214 -3.39 11.89 -7.80
N MET A 215 -2.61 11.32 -8.73
CA MET A 215 -1.68 12.10 -9.58
C MET A 215 -2.37 13.25 -10.31
N PHE A 216 -3.57 12.99 -10.86
CA PHE A 216 -4.36 14.01 -11.58
C PHE A 216 -4.98 15.08 -10.68
N ARG A 217 -4.90 14.91 -9.37
CA ARG A 217 -5.24 15.92 -8.36
C ARG A 217 -3.99 16.66 -7.87
N LEU A 218 -2.87 15.93 -7.85
CA LEU A 218 -1.59 16.49 -7.43
C LEU A 218 -1.09 17.56 -8.39
N LEU A 219 -1.15 17.31 -9.71
CA LEU A 219 -0.58 18.22 -10.69
C LEU A 219 -1.17 19.64 -10.63
N PRO A 220 -2.50 19.86 -10.66
CA PRO A 220 -3.07 21.19 -10.51
C PRO A 220 -2.76 21.80 -9.14
N ALA A 221 -2.88 21.05 -8.05
CA ALA A 221 -2.54 21.53 -6.71
C ALA A 221 -1.05 21.91 -6.58
N PHE A 222 -0.15 21.16 -7.23
CA PHE A 222 1.28 21.47 -7.27
C PHE A 222 1.56 22.79 -8.01
N ARG A 223 0.86 23.04 -9.12
CA ARG A 223 0.96 24.32 -9.84
C ARG A 223 0.64 25.52 -8.95
N HIS A 224 -0.41 25.40 -8.14
CA HIS A 224 -0.95 26.53 -7.35
C HIS A 224 -0.33 26.64 -5.96
N GLY A 225 0.04 25.50 -5.33
CA GLY A 225 0.46 25.46 -3.93
C GLY A 225 1.95 25.33 -3.72
N ALA A 226 2.65 24.58 -4.55
CA ALA A 226 4.09 24.47 -4.43
C ALA A 226 4.78 25.73 -4.95
N GLY A 227 5.79 26.20 -4.28
CA GLY A 227 6.55 27.41 -4.68
C GLY A 227 7.07 27.29 -6.13
N ALA A 228 7.31 28.44 -6.78
CA ALA A 228 7.71 28.50 -8.19
C ALA A 228 9.00 27.71 -8.52
N ARG A 229 9.88 27.51 -7.54
CA ARG A 229 11.11 26.71 -7.65
C ARG A 229 10.98 25.28 -7.12
N ALA A 230 9.79 24.86 -6.71
CA ALA A 230 9.59 23.50 -6.19
C ALA A 230 9.57 22.47 -7.32
N HIS A 231 10.12 21.28 -7.05
CA HIS A 231 10.16 20.15 -7.98
C HIS A 231 9.35 18.97 -7.43
N LEU A 232 8.79 18.16 -8.34
CA LEU A 232 8.07 16.94 -8.05
C LEU A 232 8.76 15.77 -8.75
N VAL A 233 9.26 14.80 -8.00
CA VAL A 233 9.82 13.55 -8.51
C VAL A 233 8.76 12.45 -8.42
N VAL A 234 8.44 11.85 -9.56
CA VAL A 234 7.41 10.81 -9.69
C VAL A 234 8.07 9.47 -10.02
N VAL A 235 8.03 8.54 -9.06
CA VAL A 235 8.61 7.21 -9.22
C VAL A 235 7.49 6.18 -9.26
N GLY A 236 7.32 5.51 -10.40
CA GLY A 236 6.31 4.47 -10.60
C GLY A 236 5.91 4.34 -12.05
N LYS A 237 5.57 3.11 -12.45
CA LYS A 237 5.12 2.81 -13.81
C LYS A 237 3.60 2.83 -13.87
N ASP A 238 3.03 3.58 -14.80
CA ASP A 238 1.58 3.65 -15.01
C ASP A 238 1.22 3.80 -16.49
N ARG A 239 0.09 3.25 -16.90
CA ARG A 239 -0.42 3.40 -18.27
C ARG A 239 -0.84 4.83 -18.60
N ALA A 240 -1.19 5.61 -17.58
CA ALA A 240 -1.62 6.99 -17.70
C ALA A 240 -0.45 7.99 -17.60
N GLU A 241 0.82 7.53 -17.61
CA GLU A 241 2.00 8.40 -17.50
C GLU A 241 2.06 9.43 -18.63
N ALA A 242 1.78 9.04 -19.89
CA ALA A 242 1.76 9.95 -21.02
C ALA A 242 0.73 11.08 -20.82
N ARG A 243 -0.46 10.73 -20.30
CA ARG A 243 -1.50 11.72 -19.96
C ARG A 243 -1.05 12.66 -18.83
N ALA A 244 -0.38 12.13 -17.81
CA ALA A 244 0.11 12.94 -16.70
C ALA A 244 1.21 13.91 -17.16
N LYS A 245 2.13 13.46 -18.02
CA LYS A 245 3.16 14.31 -18.66
C LYS A 245 2.53 15.42 -19.51
N SER A 246 1.50 15.11 -20.32
CA SER A 246 0.79 16.13 -21.10
C SER A 246 0.18 17.18 -20.17
N LEU A 247 -0.55 16.75 -19.14
CA LEU A 247 -1.20 17.64 -18.20
C LEU A 247 -0.20 18.55 -17.45
N ALA A 248 0.98 18.02 -17.09
CA ALA A 248 2.04 18.82 -16.48
C ALA A 248 2.55 19.92 -17.42
N ARG A 249 2.68 19.63 -18.72
CA ARG A 249 3.04 20.64 -19.73
C ARG A 249 1.94 21.69 -19.91
N ASP A 250 0.68 21.25 -20.01
CA ASP A 250 -0.48 22.14 -20.16
C ASP A 250 -0.62 23.10 -18.97
N PHE A 251 -0.20 22.68 -17.79
CA PHE A 251 -0.12 23.52 -16.58
C PHE A 251 1.15 24.39 -16.48
N GLY A 252 2.08 24.31 -17.43
CA GLY A 252 3.34 25.05 -17.39
C GLY A 252 4.28 24.61 -16.25
N ILE A 253 4.17 23.36 -15.80
CA ILE A 253 5.03 22.79 -14.74
C ILE A 253 5.87 21.61 -15.26
N GLY A 254 5.90 21.38 -16.58
CA GLY A 254 6.57 20.23 -17.20
C GLY A 254 8.04 20.11 -16.80
N ASP A 255 8.78 21.21 -16.74
CA ASP A 255 10.20 21.24 -16.39
C ASP A 255 10.49 20.98 -14.91
N ARG A 256 9.46 21.03 -14.07
CA ARG A 256 9.55 20.82 -12.61
C ARG A 256 8.94 19.51 -12.13
N VAL A 257 8.38 18.70 -13.05
CA VAL A 257 7.79 17.39 -12.75
C VAL A 257 8.55 16.30 -13.48
N HIS A 258 9.31 15.51 -12.72
CA HIS A 258 10.22 14.49 -13.25
C HIS A 258 9.60 13.10 -13.14
N PHE A 259 9.10 12.56 -14.27
CA PHE A 259 8.55 11.20 -14.33
C PHE A 259 9.66 10.20 -14.64
N LEU A 260 10.01 9.37 -13.66
CA LEU A 260 11.13 8.42 -13.76
C LEU A 260 10.71 7.02 -14.21
N GLY A 261 9.39 6.77 -14.32
CA GLY A 261 8.90 5.41 -14.57
C GLY A 261 9.13 4.47 -13.37
N GLY A 262 9.10 3.16 -13.62
CA GLY A 262 9.41 2.14 -12.60
C GLY A 262 10.90 2.11 -12.31
N ARG A 263 11.27 2.09 -11.03
CA ARG A 263 12.65 1.96 -10.57
C ARG A 263 12.76 0.78 -9.61
N ASP A 264 13.82 -0.02 -9.73
CA ASP A 264 14.10 -1.16 -8.85
C ASP A 264 14.51 -0.69 -7.46
N ASP A 265 15.26 0.41 -7.40
CA ASP A 265 15.63 1.10 -6.16
C ASP A 265 15.00 2.48 -6.09
N VAL A 266 14.12 2.69 -5.11
CA VAL A 266 13.45 3.97 -4.86
C VAL A 266 14.19 4.83 -3.83
N ARG A 267 15.17 4.26 -3.14
CA ARG A 267 15.90 4.93 -2.03
C ARG A 267 16.63 6.20 -2.44
N PRO A 268 17.26 6.29 -3.62
CA PRO A 268 17.87 7.54 -4.09
C PRO A 268 16.88 8.70 -4.13
N TRP A 269 15.63 8.43 -4.49
CA TRP A 269 14.60 9.45 -4.65
C TRP A 269 14.00 9.91 -3.32
N TYR A 270 13.93 9.02 -2.32
CA TYR A 270 13.67 9.47 -0.95
C TYR A 270 14.81 10.33 -0.40
N GLY A 271 16.08 9.97 -0.69
CA GLY A 271 17.24 10.78 -0.31
C GLY A 271 17.28 12.16 -0.97
N ALA A 272 16.82 12.28 -2.22
CA ALA A 272 16.77 13.53 -2.97
C ALA A 272 15.67 14.49 -2.49
N ALA A 273 14.58 13.96 -1.93
CA ALA A 273 13.37 14.71 -1.57
C ALA A 273 13.47 15.44 -0.22
N ASP A 274 12.57 16.38 -0.02
CA ASP A 274 12.33 17.08 1.25
C ASP A 274 11.00 16.67 1.89
N ALA A 275 10.01 16.24 1.08
CA ALA A 275 8.72 15.73 1.56
C ALA A 275 8.15 14.67 0.62
N PHE A 276 7.32 13.81 1.16
CA PHE A 276 6.55 12.83 0.42
C PHE A 276 5.11 13.30 0.23
N VAL A 277 4.52 13.07 -0.95
CA VAL A 277 3.13 13.43 -1.24
C VAL A 277 2.38 12.29 -1.92
N LEU A 278 1.23 11.92 -1.35
CA LEU A 278 0.37 10.87 -1.91
C LEU A 278 -1.12 11.20 -1.68
N PRO A 279 -1.73 12.04 -2.55
CA PRO A 279 -3.12 12.46 -2.38
C PRO A 279 -4.10 11.40 -2.90
N THR A 280 -4.04 10.20 -2.34
CA THR A 280 -4.79 9.05 -2.80
C THR A 280 -6.30 9.21 -2.59
N LEU A 281 -7.08 8.69 -3.56
CA LEU A 281 -8.54 8.55 -3.42
C LEU A 281 -8.93 7.39 -2.50
N TYR A 282 -8.06 6.40 -2.37
CA TYR A 282 -8.17 5.28 -1.44
C TYR A 282 -6.86 4.48 -1.43
N ASP A 283 -6.25 4.39 -0.29
CA ASP A 283 -5.12 3.49 -0.05
C ASP A 283 -5.18 2.93 1.38
N PRO A 284 -5.36 1.63 1.57
CA PRO A 284 -5.49 0.99 2.88
C PRO A 284 -4.36 1.29 3.84
N PHE A 285 -3.12 1.22 3.35
CA PHE A 285 -1.89 1.63 4.03
C PHE A 285 -0.71 1.57 3.05
N PRO A 286 -0.32 2.68 2.41
CA PRO A 286 0.77 2.69 1.44
C PRO A 286 2.13 2.52 2.12
N ASN A 287 2.87 1.46 1.77
CA ASN A 287 4.24 1.25 2.28
C ASN A 287 5.14 2.45 1.98
N ALA A 288 4.95 3.07 0.81
CA ALA A 288 5.74 4.22 0.38
C ALA A 288 5.65 5.41 1.35
N ALA A 289 4.51 5.62 2.03
CA ALA A 289 4.39 6.67 3.04
C ALA A 289 5.21 6.31 4.30
N LEU A 290 5.17 5.06 4.75
CA LEU A 290 5.94 4.61 5.89
C LEU A 290 7.45 4.58 5.57
N GLU A 291 7.83 4.19 4.34
CA GLU A 291 9.20 4.26 3.83
C GLU A 291 9.73 5.70 3.82
N ALA A 292 8.90 6.65 3.37
CA ALA A 292 9.23 8.07 3.38
C ALA A 292 9.44 8.59 4.81
N MET A 293 8.52 8.28 5.74
CA MET A 293 8.68 8.63 7.15
C MET A 293 9.96 8.02 7.74
N ALA A 294 10.27 6.77 7.41
CA ALA A 294 11.50 6.10 7.85
C ALA A 294 12.76 6.77 7.30
N CYS A 295 12.69 7.38 6.11
CA CYS A 295 13.76 8.21 5.54
C CYS A 295 13.85 9.63 6.14
N GLY A 296 12.99 9.98 7.09
CA GLY A 296 12.93 11.31 7.69
C GLY A 296 12.24 12.35 6.79
N LEU A 297 11.26 11.93 6.00
CA LEU A 297 10.44 12.84 5.19
C LEU A 297 9.07 13.05 5.85
N PRO A 298 8.61 14.28 6.04
CA PRO A 298 7.21 14.54 6.37
C PRO A 298 6.33 14.09 5.21
N VAL A 299 5.12 13.62 5.54
CA VAL A 299 4.20 13.07 4.55
C VAL A 299 2.97 13.95 4.39
N ILE A 300 2.56 14.20 3.13
CA ILE A 300 1.27 14.79 2.79
C ILE A 300 0.40 13.67 2.24
N VAL A 301 -0.64 13.29 2.98
CA VAL A 301 -1.57 12.22 2.62
C VAL A 301 -3.01 12.69 2.74
N THR A 302 -3.99 11.85 2.45
CA THR A 302 -5.40 12.20 2.49
C THR A 302 -6.15 11.44 3.57
N PHE A 303 -7.36 11.90 3.93
CA PHE A 303 -8.23 11.19 4.87
C PHE A 303 -8.59 9.77 4.41
N GLN A 304 -8.49 9.47 3.10
CA GLN A 304 -8.75 8.15 2.51
C GLN A 304 -7.50 7.27 2.44
N CYS A 305 -6.45 7.66 3.15
CA CYS A 305 -5.19 6.95 3.26
C CYS A 305 -5.03 6.40 4.68
N GLY A 306 -4.83 5.08 4.82
CA GLY A 306 -4.60 4.47 6.13
C GLY A 306 -3.37 5.01 6.86
N ALA A 307 -2.37 5.50 6.12
CA ALA A 307 -1.19 6.14 6.73
C ALA A 307 -1.50 7.49 7.41
N ALA A 308 -2.68 8.11 7.14
CA ALA A 308 -3.12 9.32 7.84
C ALA A 308 -3.20 9.11 9.37
N GLU A 309 -3.39 7.87 9.81
CA GLU A 309 -3.43 7.53 11.25
C GLU A 309 -2.09 7.74 11.97
N LEU A 310 -1.00 7.79 11.23
CA LEU A 310 0.36 8.03 11.76
C LEU A 310 0.73 9.50 11.72
N VAL A 311 -0.10 10.34 11.10
CA VAL A 311 0.18 11.76 10.93
C VAL A 311 -0.34 12.55 12.12
N SER A 312 0.59 13.27 12.76
CA SER A 312 0.28 14.36 13.67
C SER A 312 0.40 15.66 12.89
N GLU A 313 -0.75 16.32 12.65
CA GLU A 313 -0.86 17.48 11.76
C GLU A 313 0.16 18.58 12.11
N GLY A 314 0.96 18.97 11.12
CA GLY A 314 2.00 19.97 11.25
C GLY A 314 3.24 19.55 12.05
N ALA A 315 3.26 18.34 12.64
CA ALA A 315 4.37 17.82 13.40
C ALA A 315 5.26 16.84 12.58
N ASN A 316 4.66 15.85 11.93
CA ASN A 316 5.37 14.86 11.10
C ASN A 316 4.79 14.72 9.70
N GLY A 317 3.75 15.48 9.37
CA GLY A 317 3.05 15.45 8.10
C GLY A 317 1.81 16.30 8.10
N MET A 318 1.01 16.19 7.05
CA MET A 318 -0.27 16.86 6.87
C MET A 318 -1.30 15.91 6.25
N VAL A 319 -2.57 16.07 6.64
CA VAL A 319 -3.68 15.31 6.09
C VAL A 319 -4.63 16.27 5.36
N CYS A 320 -4.86 16.01 4.07
CA CYS A 320 -5.71 16.84 3.23
C CYS A 320 -6.89 16.07 2.64
N ASN A 321 -7.80 16.79 1.98
CA ASN A 321 -8.89 16.17 1.23
C ASN A 321 -8.45 15.90 -0.22
N ALA A 322 -8.53 14.65 -0.66
CA ALA A 322 -8.15 14.25 -2.03
C ALA A 322 -9.00 14.92 -3.13
N LEU A 323 -10.22 15.34 -2.82
CA LEU A 323 -11.16 15.96 -3.76
C LEU A 323 -11.17 17.48 -3.70
N ASP A 324 -10.40 18.08 -2.79
CA ASP A 324 -10.26 19.51 -2.60
C ASP A 324 -8.85 19.96 -3.00
N GLU A 325 -8.76 20.58 -4.17
CA GLU A 325 -7.49 21.06 -4.72
C GLU A 325 -6.86 22.13 -3.82
N ALA A 326 -7.67 23.03 -3.25
CA ALA A 326 -7.18 24.11 -2.38
C ALA A 326 -6.58 23.54 -1.08
N SER A 327 -7.18 22.50 -0.51
CA SER A 327 -6.68 21.79 0.67
C SER A 327 -5.31 21.16 0.40
N LEU A 328 -5.14 20.51 -0.77
CA LEU A 328 -3.87 19.89 -1.15
C LEU A 328 -2.82 20.97 -1.49
N ALA A 329 -3.19 21.99 -2.24
CA ALA A 329 -2.31 23.11 -2.58
C ALA A 329 -1.84 23.85 -1.32
N GLY A 330 -2.73 24.11 -0.37
CA GLY A 330 -2.41 24.70 0.93
C GLY A 330 -1.43 23.84 1.73
N SER A 331 -1.58 22.50 1.71
CA SER A 331 -0.65 21.59 2.37
C SER A 331 0.75 21.63 1.74
N LEU A 332 0.84 21.68 0.41
CA LEU A 332 2.11 21.86 -0.31
C LEU A 332 2.78 23.18 0.06
N GLY A 333 2.03 24.30 0.02
CA GLY A 333 2.55 25.66 0.26
C GLY A 333 3.01 25.92 1.69
N ARG A 334 2.63 25.08 2.64
CA ARG A 334 3.06 25.18 4.06
C ARG A 334 4.47 24.63 4.32
N LEU A 335 5.10 24.00 3.33
CA LEU A 335 6.43 23.39 3.47
C LEU A 335 7.48 24.21 2.73
N ASP A 336 8.56 24.46 3.44
CA ASP A 336 9.87 24.84 2.92
C ASP A 336 10.92 23.81 3.38
N PRO A 337 12.15 23.84 2.84
CA PRO A 337 13.16 22.83 3.18
C PRO A 337 13.56 22.79 4.67
N ALA A 338 13.47 23.90 5.40
CA ALA A 338 13.80 23.96 6.83
C ALA A 338 12.70 23.27 7.65
N ARG A 339 11.45 23.68 7.44
CA ARG A 339 10.29 23.09 8.09
C ARG A 339 10.15 21.60 7.78
N ALA A 340 10.40 21.21 6.53
CA ALA A 340 10.39 19.80 6.14
C ALA A 340 11.42 18.96 6.90
N ARG A 341 12.62 19.50 7.17
CA ARG A 341 13.64 18.82 7.98
C ARG A 341 13.18 18.62 9.42
N ASP A 342 12.64 19.66 10.04
CA ASP A 342 12.18 19.60 11.44
C ASP A 342 11.04 18.58 11.61
N MET A 343 10.07 18.60 10.67
CA MET A 343 8.99 17.61 10.63
C MET A 343 9.50 16.21 10.32
N GLY A 344 10.55 16.09 9.51
CA GLY A 344 11.17 14.84 9.10
C GLY A 344 11.76 14.05 10.28
N VAL A 345 12.33 14.74 11.29
CA VAL A 345 12.82 14.10 12.53
C VAL A 345 11.68 13.34 13.22
N ARG A 346 10.52 14.01 13.40
CA ARG A 346 9.35 13.40 14.05
C ARG A 346 8.68 12.33 13.17
N ALA A 347 8.79 12.47 11.85
CA ALA A 347 8.33 11.42 10.92
C ALA A 347 9.16 10.15 11.12
N ARG A 348 10.49 10.25 11.23
CA ARG A 348 11.38 9.14 11.55
C ARG A 348 11.06 8.49 12.89
N GLU A 349 10.93 9.26 13.96
CA GLU A 349 10.55 8.77 15.30
C GLU A 349 9.21 7.99 15.26
N THR A 350 8.26 8.46 14.46
CA THR A 350 7.01 7.73 14.25
C THR A 350 7.23 6.40 13.56
N ALA A 351 8.01 6.36 12.46
CA ALA A 351 8.25 5.16 11.68
C ALA A 351 9.02 4.09 12.47
N GLU A 352 9.87 4.44 13.41
CA GLU A 352 10.65 3.51 14.23
C GLU A 352 9.80 2.52 15.02
N ARG A 353 8.55 2.86 15.30
CA ARG A 353 7.57 1.97 15.97
C ARG A 353 7.06 0.86 15.05
N PHE A 354 7.28 0.98 13.74
CA PHE A 354 6.71 0.11 12.71
C PHE A 354 7.80 -0.64 11.93
N GLY A 355 8.81 -1.16 12.62
CA GLY A 355 9.81 -2.03 12.00
C GLY A 355 9.23 -3.39 11.61
N LEU A 356 9.90 -4.07 10.65
CA LEU A 356 9.50 -5.42 10.20
C LEU A 356 9.43 -6.44 11.34
N ASP A 357 10.37 -6.38 12.28
CA ASP A 357 10.40 -7.28 13.44
C ASP A 357 9.22 -7.08 14.38
N ALA A 358 8.81 -5.83 14.59
CA ALA A 358 7.63 -5.53 15.41
C ALA A 358 6.37 -6.12 14.78
N MET A 359 6.18 -5.90 13.48
CA MET A 359 5.08 -6.49 12.72
C MET A 359 5.10 -8.02 12.78
N ALA A 360 6.28 -8.65 12.60
CA ALA A 360 6.41 -10.11 12.63
C ALA A 360 6.04 -10.68 14.00
N ARG A 361 6.45 -10.02 15.10
CA ARG A 361 6.05 -10.43 16.46
C ARG A 361 4.54 -10.38 16.67
N GLU A 362 3.87 -9.32 16.22
CA GLU A 362 2.41 -9.19 16.31
C GLU A 362 1.69 -10.29 15.49
N LEU A 363 2.17 -10.56 14.27
CA LEU A 363 1.63 -11.63 13.43
C LEU A 363 1.77 -13.00 14.08
N VAL A 364 2.97 -13.31 14.60
CA VAL A 364 3.23 -14.61 15.27
C VAL A 364 2.41 -14.77 16.53
N ALA A 365 2.25 -13.71 17.33
CA ALA A 365 1.39 -13.73 18.51
C ALA A 365 -0.07 -14.05 18.15
N LEU A 366 -0.61 -13.40 17.10
CA LEU A 366 -1.94 -13.69 16.59
C LEU A 366 -2.07 -15.15 16.11
N TYR A 367 -1.10 -15.64 15.33
CA TYR A 367 -1.15 -17.01 14.80
C TYR A 367 -1.08 -18.05 15.91
N ARG A 368 -0.21 -17.88 16.91
CA ARG A 368 -0.13 -18.79 18.08
C ARG A 368 -1.46 -18.84 18.85
N ASN A 369 -2.09 -17.70 19.07
CA ASN A 369 -3.40 -17.65 19.73
C ASN A 369 -4.49 -18.39 18.93
N LEU A 370 -4.48 -18.22 17.61
CA LEU A 370 -5.44 -18.92 16.73
C LEU A 370 -5.20 -20.43 16.70
N VAL A 371 -3.95 -20.88 16.67
CA VAL A 371 -3.63 -22.34 16.68
C VAL A 371 -3.98 -22.95 18.05
N ALA A 372 -3.62 -22.31 19.16
CA ALA A 372 -3.96 -22.78 20.51
C ALA A 372 -5.48 -22.92 20.71
N GLY A 373 -6.27 -21.97 20.21
CA GLY A 373 -7.73 -22.02 20.26
C GLY A 373 -8.37 -23.15 19.42
N ARG A 374 -7.65 -23.78 18.48
CA ARG A 374 -8.09 -25.03 17.82
C ARG A 374 -8.06 -26.23 18.76
N GLY A 375 -7.06 -26.32 19.64
CA GLY A 375 -6.92 -27.41 20.58
C GLY A 375 -7.96 -27.44 21.72
N ALA A 376 -8.58 -26.29 21.99
CA ALA A 376 -9.60 -26.19 23.05
C ALA A 376 -11.02 -26.58 22.58
N ILE A 377 -11.28 -26.65 21.29
CA ILE A 377 -12.60 -27.00 20.70
C ILE A 377 -12.71 -28.53 20.44
N ILE A 378 -11.59 -29.24 20.47
CA ILE A 378 -11.53 -30.70 20.17
C ILE A 378 -11.46 -31.56 21.46
N ARG A 379 -11.58 -30.94 22.63
CA ARG A 379 -11.64 -31.67 23.94
C ARG A 379 -13.05 -31.67 24.54
#